data_64b891adb70616cd76d32d7b0dea0de7
#
_entry.id   64b891adb70616cd76d32d7b0dea0de7
#
_cell.length_a   1.000
_cell.length_b   1.000
_cell.length_c   1.000
_cell.angle_alpha   90.00
_cell.angle_beta   90.00
_cell.angle_gamma   90.00
#
_symmetry.space_group_name_H-M   'P 1'
#
loop_
_entity.id
_entity.type
_entity.pdbx_description
1 polymer ?
#
loop_
_entity_poly.entity_id
_entity_poly.type
_entity_poly.pdbx_seq_one_letter_code
_entity_poly.pdbx_strand_id
1 'polypeptide(L)'
;QYSDTMTWDDYFQQQAVNQLKNVYALTDEANEKGFEYDASSDYDDMVTSIKSYAQQQGVSEDEYCKSVFGSDATLEGIKPYVEMSGLASAYYNDVKDDIEVTDDEINTYYDENKDNYDSVDYRVCKIEADMPEEETETETEAQTETAAESTSETAVTETQTETESETMSAEESE
;
A
#
# COMPACT_ATOMS: atom_id res chain seq x y z
N GLN A 1 20.18 -4.64 3.16
CA GLN A 1 20.14 -3.94 1.88
C GLN A 1 18.70 -3.96 1.36
N TYR A 2 18.17 -2.83 0.93
CA TYR A 2 16.79 -2.72 0.42
C TYR A 2 16.74 -3.10 -1.08
N SER A 3 17.73 -2.66 -1.84
CA SER A 3 17.94 -3.00 -3.25
C SER A 3 19.46 -3.00 -3.56
N ASP A 4 19.83 -3.31 -4.80
CA ASP A 4 21.23 -3.31 -5.24
C ASP A 4 21.94 -1.96 -5.05
N THR A 5 21.19 -0.88 -5.01
CA THR A 5 21.71 0.50 -4.94
C THR A 5 21.32 1.27 -3.69
N MET A 6 20.51 0.67 -2.77
CA MET A 6 19.94 1.38 -1.63
C MET A 6 19.97 0.50 -0.38
N THR A 7 20.39 1.05 0.75
CA THR A 7 20.24 0.41 2.06
C THR A 7 18.86 0.67 2.65
N TRP A 8 18.48 -0.08 3.68
CA TRP A 8 17.24 0.21 4.43
C TRP A 8 17.29 1.58 5.11
N ASP A 9 18.47 1.99 5.56
CA ASP A 9 18.67 3.30 6.18
C ASP A 9 18.41 4.44 5.17
N ASP A 10 19.01 4.35 3.99
CA ASP A 10 18.76 5.31 2.90
C ASP A 10 17.28 5.37 2.51
N TYR A 11 16.61 4.22 2.46
CA TYR A 11 15.18 4.14 2.15
C TYR A 11 14.34 4.86 3.20
N PHE A 12 14.57 4.58 4.50
CA PHE A 12 13.80 5.23 5.56
C PHE A 12 14.09 6.73 5.66
N GLN A 13 15.34 7.14 5.46
CA GLN A 13 15.70 8.56 5.39
C GLN A 13 14.99 9.26 4.24
N GLN A 14 14.96 8.64 3.06
CA GLN A 14 14.24 9.19 1.90
C GLN A 14 12.74 9.31 2.15
N GLN A 15 12.12 8.31 2.78
CA GLN A 15 10.71 8.35 3.15
C GLN A 15 10.43 9.48 4.15
N ALA A 16 11.27 9.62 5.18
CA ALA A 16 11.14 10.69 6.17
C ALA A 16 11.25 12.08 5.53
N VAL A 17 12.23 12.28 4.63
CA VAL A 17 12.39 13.54 3.89
C VAL A 17 11.18 13.82 2.99
N ASN A 18 10.64 12.81 2.30
CA ASN A 18 9.46 12.99 1.45
C ASN A 18 8.22 13.34 2.27
N GLN A 19 8.02 12.67 3.41
CA GLN A 19 6.92 12.99 4.31
C GLN A 19 7.05 14.43 4.86
N LEU A 20 8.24 14.82 5.27
CA LEU A 20 8.50 16.18 5.77
C LEU A 20 8.24 17.23 4.68
N LYS A 21 8.65 16.99 3.43
CA LYS A 21 8.33 17.88 2.30
C LYS A 21 6.83 18.05 2.09
N ASN A 22 6.06 16.98 2.20
CA ASN A 22 4.60 17.05 2.08
C ASN A 22 3.99 17.89 3.20
N VAL A 23 4.45 17.69 4.44
CA VAL A 23 3.97 18.48 5.59
C VAL A 23 4.28 19.96 5.40
N TYR A 24 5.51 20.30 4.99
CA TYR A 24 5.88 21.70 4.72
C TYR A 24 5.05 22.30 3.58
N ALA A 25 4.86 21.59 2.47
CA ALA A 25 4.09 22.07 1.33
C ALA A 25 2.63 22.37 1.70
N LEU A 26 2.00 21.46 2.46
CA LEU A 26 0.62 21.65 2.95
C LEU A 26 0.52 22.81 3.95
N THR A 27 1.51 22.93 4.84
CA THR A 27 1.57 24.02 5.83
C THR A 27 1.76 25.38 5.14
N ASP A 28 2.64 25.46 4.15
CA ASP A 28 2.86 26.69 3.38
C ASP A 28 1.59 27.09 2.62
N GLU A 29 0.94 26.13 1.96
CA GLU A 29 -0.32 26.38 1.26
C GLU A 29 -1.46 26.79 2.20
N ALA A 30 -1.60 26.13 3.35
CA ALA A 30 -2.57 26.50 4.38
C ALA A 30 -2.39 27.96 4.82
N ASN A 31 -1.13 28.35 5.07
CA ASN A 31 -0.81 29.73 5.46
C ASN A 31 -1.09 30.73 4.33
N GLU A 32 -0.75 30.39 3.09
CA GLU A 32 -1.04 31.25 1.92
C GLU A 32 -2.55 31.43 1.68
N LYS A 33 -3.34 30.40 1.96
CA LYS A 33 -4.81 30.44 1.86
C LYS A 33 -5.47 31.08 3.09
N GLY A 34 -4.72 31.36 4.14
CA GLY A 34 -5.25 31.89 5.39
C GLY A 34 -6.09 30.88 6.17
N PHE A 35 -5.80 29.58 6.00
CA PHE A 35 -6.45 28.53 6.77
C PHE A 35 -6.03 28.59 8.23
N GLU A 36 -6.99 28.71 9.14
CA GLU A 36 -6.77 28.82 10.58
C GLU A 36 -7.09 27.47 11.26
N TYR A 37 -6.12 26.94 11.99
CA TYR A 37 -6.27 25.74 12.79
C TYR A 37 -5.48 25.85 14.08
N ASP A 38 -6.13 25.56 15.23
CA ASP A 38 -5.47 25.52 16.53
C ASP A 38 -4.89 24.13 16.79
N ALA A 39 -3.65 23.93 16.41
CA ALA A 39 -2.92 22.67 16.61
C ALA A 39 -2.39 22.47 18.04
N SER A 40 -2.67 23.37 18.98
CA SER A 40 -2.22 23.22 20.38
C SER A 40 -2.85 22.02 21.06
N SER A 41 -4.10 21.69 20.69
CA SER A 41 -4.80 20.50 21.19
C SER A 41 -4.12 19.20 20.75
N ASP A 42 -3.58 19.12 19.54
CA ASP A 42 -2.88 17.92 19.04
C ASP A 42 -1.62 17.64 19.87
N TYR A 43 -0.91 18.70 20.25
CA TYR A 43 0.25 18.57 21.10
C TYR A 43 -0.15 18.13 22.53
N ASP A 44 -1.19 18.70 23.11
CA ASP A 44 -1.66 18.35 24.46
C ASP A 44 -2.15 16.89 24.52
N ASP A 45 -2.83 16.41 23.49
CA ASP A 45 -3.28 15.03 23.36
C ASP A 45 -2.09 14.07 23.21
N MET A 46 -1.08 14.44 22.43
CA MET A 46 0.15 13.66 22.33
C MET A 46 0.89 13.59 23.66
N VAL A 47 1.04 14.71 24.39
CA VAL A 47 1.67 14.73 25.72
C VAL A 47 0.91 13.83 26.71
N THR A 48 -0.42 13.87 26.66
CA THR A 48 -1.27 13.01 27.49
C THR A 48 -1.04 11.53 27.17
N SER A 49 -0.93 11.19 25.89
CA SER A 49 -0.64 9.83 25.44
C SER A 49 0.75 9.37 25.89
N ILE A 50 1.78 10.22 25.76
CA ILE A 50 3.15 9.93 26.22
C ILE A 50 3.16 9.65 27.73
N LYS A 51 2.48 10.47 28.54
CA LYS A 51 2.35 10.27 30.00
C LYS A 51 1.74 8.91 30.33
N SER A 52 0.66 8.57 29.64
CA SER A 52 -0.04 7.28 29.84
C SER A 52 0.86 6.10 29.52
N TYR A 53 1.55 6.12 28.36
CA TYR A 53 2.45 5.03 27.98
C TYR A 53 3.70 4.93 28.84
N ALA A 54 4.29 6.05 29.24
CA ALA A 54 5.43 6.08 30.16
C ALA A 54 5.06 5.44 31.51
N GLN A 55 3.90 5.76 32.04
CA GLN A 55 3.38 5.15 33.27
C GLN A 55 3.16 3.64 33.12
N GLN A 56 2.61 3.19 32.02
CA GLN A 56 2.39 1.77 31.76
C GLN A 56 3.72 0.98 31.67
N GLN A 57 4.76 1.61 31.13
CA GLN A 57 6.08 0.99 31.01
C GLN A 57 6.97 1.20 32.24
N GLY A 58 6.56 2.01 33.20
CA GLY A 58 7.33 2.30 34.43
C GLY A 58 8.58 3.14 34.17
N VAL A 59 8.58 3.96 33.11
CA VAL A 59 9.67 4.87 32.72
C VAL A 59 9.22 6.32 32.86
N SER A 60 10.17 7.27 32.84
CA SER A 60 9.85 8.69 32.78
C SER A 60 9.33 9.10 31.39
N GLU A 61 8.58 10.22 31.33
CA GLU A 61 8.10 10.80 30.07
C GLU A 61 9.25 11.11 29.11
N ASP A 62 10.37 11.61 29.63
CA ASP A 62 11.58 11.89 28.85
C ASP A 62 12.23 10.64 28.27
N GLU A 63 12.30 9.56 29.05
CA GLU A 63 12.84 8.27 28.57
C GLU A 63 11.96 7.67 27.48
N TYR A 64 10.64 7.75 27.69
CA TYR A 64 9.68 7.30 26.67
C TYR A 64 9.79 8.14 25.40
N CYS A 65 9.80 9.47 25.51
CA CYS A 65 9.97 10.38 24.40
C CYS A 65 11.24 10.08 23.59
N LYS A 66 12.38 9.87 24.25
CA LYS A 66 13.64 9.50 23.61
C LYS A 66 13.60 8.14 22.95
N SER A 67 12.88 7.19 23.52
CA SER A 67 12.75 5.84 22.94
C SER A 67 11.94 5.82 21.65
N VAL A 68 10.96 6.72 21.51
CA VAL A 68 10.07 6.81 20.36
C VAL A 68 10.61 7.74 19.27
N PHE A 69 11.12 8.91 19.65
CA PHE A 69 11.51 9.96 18.71
C PHE A 69 13.02 10.13 18.54
N GLY A 70 13.83 9.37 19.29
CA GLY A 70 15.28 9.41 19.21
C GLY A 70 15.93 10.07 20.43
N SER A 71 17.24 9.81 20.60
CA SER A 71 18.01 10.14 21.81
C SER A 71 18.01 11.63 22.19
N ASP A 72 17.84 12.51 21.23
CA ASP A 72 17.88 13.95 21.42
C ASP A 72 16.47 14.59 21.53
N ALA A 73 15.42 13.76 21.43
CA ALA A 73 14.06 14.24 21.50
C ALA A 73 13.66 14.69 22.92
N THR A 74 12.96 15.80 22.98
CA THR A 74 12.29 16.29 24.18
C THR A 74 10.85 16.65 23.83
N LEU A 75 9.94 16.63 24.81
CA LEU A 75 8.54 17.02 24.59
C LEU A 75 8.45 18.43 24.00
N GLU A 76 9.22 19.38 24.53
CA GLU A 76 9.24 20.75 24.04
C GLU A 76 9.85 20.85 22.63
N GLY A 77 10.90 20.07 22.34
CA GLY A 77 11.58 20.08 21.05
C GLY A 77 10.74 19.53 19.90
N ILE A 78 9.83 18.58 20.17
CA ILE A 78 8.94 18.01 19.16
C ILE A 78 7.68 18.83 18.93
N LYS A 79 7.32 19.74 19.85
CA LYS A 79 6.11 20.55 19.79
C LYS A 79 5.88 21.24 18.43
N PRO A 80 6.83 22.00 17.87
CA PRO A 80 6.62 22.71 16.61
C PRO A 80 6.34 21.76 15.45
N TYR A 81 6.90 20.53 15.47
CA TYR A 81 6.66 19.54 14.43
C TYR A 81 5.27 18.91 14.54
N VAL A 82 4.78 18.71 15.77
CA VAL A 82 3.42 18.18 16.02
C VAL A 82 2.38 19.22 15.57
N GLU A 83 2.54 20.47 15.98
CA GLU A 83 1.63 21.56 15.60
C GLU A 83 1.62 21.78 14.08
N MET A 84 2.78 21.75 13.44
CA MET A 84 2.88 21.85 11.97
C MET A 84 2.19 20.67 11.27
N SER A 85 2.36 19.44 11.77
CA SER A 85 1.71 18.26 11.21
C SER A 85 0.20 18.28 11.43
N GLY A 86 -0.27 18.80 12.56
CA GLY A 86 -1.68 18.99 12.85
C GLY A 86 -2.32 19.97 11.86
N LEU A 87 -1.70 21.13 11.65
CA LEU A 87 -2.15 22.11 10.67
C LEU A 87 -2.19 21.52 9.25
N ALA A 88 -1.14 20.82 8.83
CA ALA A 88 -1.07 20.19 7.52
C ALA A 88 -2.18 19.13 7.32
N SER A 89 -2.45 18.33 8.35
CA SER A 89 -3.49 17.30 8.33
C SER A 89 -4.88 17.90 8.29
N ALA A 90 -5.13 18.95 9.08
CA ALA A 90 -6.40 19.65 9.08
C ALA A 90 -6.68 20.29 7.72
N TYR A 91 -5.71 20.97 7.15
CA TYR A 91 -5.83 21.56 5.82
C TYR A 91 -6.06 20.51 4.72
N TYR A 92 -5.31 19.41 4.76
CA TYR A 92 -5.51 18.30 3.82
C TYR A 92 -6.94 17.73 3.87
N ASN A 93 -7.50 17.56 5.07
CA ASN A 93 -8.86 17.08 5.24
C ASN A 93 -9.90 18.10 4.74
N ASP A 94 -9.69 19.37 5.02
CA ASP A 94 -10.56 20.45 4.53
C ASP A 94 -10.61 20.46 2.99
N VAL A 95 -9.46 20.45 2.33
CA VAL A 95 -9.37 20.39 0.86
C VAL A 95 -9.98 19.10 0.31
N LYS A 96 -9.75 17.97 0.99
CA LYS A 96 -10.31 16.69 0.57
C LYS A 96 -11.82 16.65 0.67
N ASP A 97 -12.40 17.23 1.73
CA ASP A 97 -13.85 17.27 1.95
C ASP A 97 -14.56 18.20 0.95
N ASP A 98 -13.83 19.18 0.40
CA ASP A 98 -14.31 20.07 -0.66
C ASP A 98 -14.28 19.42 -2.07
N ILE A 99 -13.64 18.26 -2.22
CA ILE A 99 -13.59 17.54 -3.50
C ILE A 99 -14.92 16.82 -3.74
N GLU A 100 -15.69 17.31 -4.72
CA GLU A 100 -16.87 16.61 -5.21
C GLU A 100 -16.50 15.71 -6.40
N VAL A 101 -16.70 14.40 -6.25
CA VAL A 101 -16.52 13.43 -7.33
C VAL A 101 -17.89 13.16 -7.97
N THR A 102 -18.03 13.43 -9.26
CA THR A 102 -19.27 13.22 -10.00
C THR A 102 -19.43 11.77 -10.47
N ASP A 103 -20.67 11.35 -10.69
CA ASP A 103 -20.97 10.02 -11.26
C ASP A 103 -20.31 9.81 -12.64
N ASP A 104 -20.16 10.86 -13.43
CA ASP A 104 -19.50 10.79 -14.73
C ASP A 104 -18.00 10.54 -14.60
N GLU A 105 -17.34 11.14 -13.60
CA GLU A 105 -15.92 10.88 -13.30
C GLU A 105 -15.71 9.45 -12.79
N ILE A 106 -16.60 8.97 -11.94
CA ILE A 106 -16.58 7.58 -11.44
C ILE A 106 -16.73 6.61 -12.61
N ASN A 107 -17.71 6.82 -13.49
CA ASN A 107 -17.93 5.96 -14.65
C ASN A 107 -16.75 5.99 -15.62
N THR A 108 -16.20 7.17 -15.88
CA THR A 108 -15.02 7.33 -16.74
C THR A 108 -13.83 6.57 -16.17
N TYR A 109 -13.56 6.74 -14.88
CA TYR A 109 -12.45 6.04 -14.20
C TYR A 109 -12.65 4.52 -14.23
N TYR A 110 -13.87 4.04 -13.98
CA TYR A 110 -14.20 2.62 -14.07
C TYR A 110 -13.98 2.07 -15.49
N ASP A 111 -14.46 2.79 -16.52
CA ASP A 111 -14.31 2.37 -17.92
C ASP A 111 -12.84 2.28 -18.36
N GLU A 112 -11.99 3.17 -17.86
CA GLU A 112 -10.55 3.17 -18.13
C GLU A 112 -9.78 2.09 -17.34
N ASN A 113 -10.36 1.57 -16.24
CA ASN A 113 -9.68 0.65 -15.31
C ASN A 113 -10.45 -0.66 -15.09
N LYS A 114 -11.30 -1.07 -16.03
CA LYS A 114 -12.17 -2.26 -15.92
C LYS A 114 -11.41 -3.52 -15.52
N ASP A 115 -10.25 -3.74 -16.10
CA ASP A 115 -9.41 -4.93 -15.84
C ASP A 115 -8.99 -5.07 -14.36
N ASN A 116 -9.03 -3.96 -13.59
CA ASN A 116 -8.70 -3.96 -12.16
C ASN A 116 -9.92 -4.24 -11.25
N TYR A 117 -11.13 -4.05 -11.78
CA TYR A 117 -12.38 -4.12 -11.00
C TYR A 117 -13.31 -5.24 -11.42
N ASP A 118 -13.27 -5.63 -12.70
CA ASP A 118 -14.13 -6.68 -13.21
C ASP A 118 -13.59 -8.06 -12.79
N SER A 119 -14.50 -8.91 -12.32
CA SER A 119 -14.23 -10.32 -12.10
C SER A 119 -15.17 -11.17 -12.92
N VAL A 120 -14.69 -12.29 -13.43
CA VAL A 120 -15.47 -13.23 -14.22
C VAL A 120 -15.43 -14.62 -13.61
N ASP A 121 -16.60 -15.23 -13.46
CA ASP A 121 -16.73 -16.63 -13.09
C ASP A 121 -16.91 -17.45 -14.37
N TYR A 122 -16.05 -18.45 -14.56
CA TYR A 122 -16.19 -19.34 -15.68
C TYR A 122 -16.10 -20.82 -15.25
N ARG A 123 -16.75 -21.67 -16.02
CA ARG A 123 -16.64 -23.12 -15.87
C ARG A 123 -15.91 -23.68 -17.06
N VAL A 124 -14.91 -24.51 -16.80
CA VAL A 124 -14.17 -25.23 -17.83
C VAL A 124 -14.62 -26.66 -17.83
N CYS A 125 -14.96 -27.18 -19.01
CA CYS A 125 -15.15 -28.61 -19.25
C CYS A 125 -14.09 -29.07 -20.25
N LYS A 126 -13.18 -29.94 -19.81
CA LYS A 126 -12.20 -30.56 -20.68
C LYS A 126 -12.80 -31.88 -21.18
N ILE A 127 -13.01 -32.00 -22.48
CA ILE A 127 -13.45 -33.27 -23.12
C ILE A 127 -12.21 -33.84 -23.79
N GLU A 128 -11.76 -35.00 -23.31
CA GLU A 128 -10.73 -35.78 -23.97
C GLU A 128 -11.46 -36.77 -24.90
N ALA A 129 -11.20 -36.65 -26.21
CA ALA A 129 -11.65 -37.64 -27.17
C ALA A 129 -10.60 -38.74 -27.26
N ASP A 130 -10.98 -39.97 -27.00
CA ASP A 130 -10.13 -41.11 -27.31
C ASP A 130 -9.99 -41.19 -28.85
N MET A 131 -8.81 -40.85 -29.36
CA MET A 131 -8.50 -41.13 -30.78
C MET A 131 -8.33 -42.62 -30.92
N PRO A 132 -9.02 -43.25 -31.89
CA PRO A 132 -8.74 -44.65 -32.20
C PRO A 132 -7.26 -44.77 -32.57
N GLU A 133 -6.59 -45.77 -32.02
CA GLU A 133 -5.23 -46.12 -32.42
C GLU A 133 -5.24 -46.44 -33.90
N GLU A 134 -4.59 -45.56 -34.72
CA GLU A 134 -4.29 -45.92 -36.12
C GLU A 134 -3.33 -47.09 -36.10
N GLU A 135 -3.79 -48.23 -36.63
CA GLU A 135 -2.92 -49.37 -36.93
C GLU A 135 -1.82 -48.87 -37.87
N THR A 136 -0.60 -48.87 -37.37
CA THR A 136 0.59 -48.51 -38.15
C THR A 136 0.81 -49.55 -39.22
N GLU A 137 0.32 -49.29 -40.42
CA GLU A 137 0.84 -49.97 -41.60
C GLU A 137 2.22 -49.38 -41.96
N THR A 138 3.20 -50.25 -41.86
CA THR A 138 4.59 -50.00 -42.19
C THR A 138 4.73 -49.95 -43.70
N GLU A 139 5.05 -48.81 -44.30
CA GLU A 139 5.79 -48.79 -45.57
C GLU A 139 6.65 -47.50 -45.72
N THR A 140 7.95 -47.69 -45.64
CA THR A 140 9.03 -47.31 -46.54
C THR A 140 9.20 -45.86 -46.99
N GLU A 141 10.29 -45.34 -46.53
CA GLU A 141 11.23 -44.35 -47.09
C GLU A 141 10.83 -43.45 -48.27
N ALA A 142 10.90 -42.14 -48.04
CA ALA A 142 11.57 -41.21 -48.96
C ALA A 142 11.96 -39.90 -48.22
N GLN A 143 13.23 -39.61 -48.22
CA GLN A 143 13.85 -38.37 -47.80
C GLN A 143 13.32 -37.16 -48.58
N THR A 144 13.09 -36.05 -47.95
CA THR A 144 13.48 -34.73 -48.49
C THR A 144 13.54 -33.71 -47.33
N GLU A 145 14.72 -33.10 -47.16
CA GLU A 145 15.02 -31.97 -46.33
C GLU A 145 14.19 -30.74 -46.74
N THR A 146 13.77 -29.94 -45.78
CA THR A 146 14.08 -28.49 -45.79
C THR A 146 13.63 -27.83 -44.47
N ALA A 147 14.52 -27.01 -43.94
CA ALA A 147 14.52 -26.23 -42.72
C ALA A 147 13.40 -25.18 -42.60
N ALA A 148 13.07 -24.85 -41.39
CA ALA A 148 13.09 -23.52 -40.71
C ALA A 148 12.15 -23.51 -39.51
N GLU A 149 12.73 -23.52 -38.31
CA GLU A 149 12.79 -22.44 -37.36
C GLU A 149 11.45 -21.73 -37.04
N SER A 150 10.94 -21.94 -35.81
CA SER A 150 10.72 -20.86 -34.86
C SER A 150 10.25 -21.37 -33.50
N THR A 151 11.04 -21.08 -32.52
CA THR A 151 10.84 -21.16 -31.09
C THR A 151 9.63 -20.34 -30.60
N SER A 152 8.88 -20.85 -29.62
CA SER A 152 8.48 -20.09 -28.45
C SER A 152 7.98 -21.03 -27.34
N GLU A 153 8.85 -21.31 -26.41
CA GLU A 153 8.51 -21.79 -25.07
C GLU A 153 7.94 -20.64 -24.28
N THR A 154 6.74 -20.77 -23.77
CA THR A 154 6.28 -19.94 -22.66
C THR A 154 5.95 -20.87 -21.50
N ALA A 155 6.87 -20.88 -20.54
CA ALA A 155 6.69 -21.54 -19.26
C ALA A 155 5.68 -20.76 -18.42
N VAL A 156 4.59 -21.40 -18.03
CA VAL A 156 3.64 -20.89 -17.07
C VAL A 156 4.07 -21.38 -15.68
N THR A 157 4.47 -20.43 -14.85
CA THR A 157 4.76 -20.70 -13.44
C THR A 157 3.47 -20.53 -12.65
N GLU A 158 2.97 -21.62 -12.09
CA GLU A 158 1.87 -21.60 -11.12
C GLU A 158 2.39 -21.07 -9.78
N THR A 159 1.81 -19.97 -9.32
CA THR A 159 1.94 -19.52 -7.92
C THR A 159 0.58 -19.70 -7.25
N GLN A 160 0.46 -20.72 -6.41
CA GLN A 160 -0.67 -20.88 -5.52
C GLN A 160 -0.50 -19.95 -4.32
N THR A 161 -1.43 -19.03 -4.15
CA THR A 161 -1.58 -18.27 -2.90
C THR A 161 -2.89 -18.70 -2.24
N GLU A 162 -2.79 -19.51 -1.19
CA GLU A 162 -3.91 -19.80 -0.32
C GLU A 162 -4.17 -18.60 0.58
N THR A 163 -5.36 -18.02 0.49
CA THR A 163 -5.84 -17.02 1.44
C THR A 163 -6.89 -17.69 2.31
N GLU A 164 -6.52 -17.99 3.55
CA GLU A 164 -7.49 -18.40 4.57
C GLU A 164 -8.31 -17.18 5.02
N SER A 165 -9.60 -17.25 4.81
CA SER A 165 -10.59 -16.31 5.32
C SER A 165 -11.11 -16.84 6.67
N GLU A 166 -10.65 -16.28 7.77
CA GLU A 166 -11.26 -16.50 9.08
C GLU A 166 -12.51 -15.64 9.24
N THR A 167 -13.64 -16.30 9.22
CA THR A 167 -14.94 -15.73 9.62
C THR A 167 -15.01 -15.70 11.15
N MET A 168 -14.98 -14.49 11.72
CA MET A 168 -15.28 -14.28 13.14
C MET A 168 -16.81 -14.29 13.35
N SER A 169 -17.26 -15.33 14.03
CA SER A 169 -18.62 -15.47 14.54
C SER A 169 -18.83 -14.57 15.76
N ALA A 170 -19.86 -13.74 15.72
CA ALA A 170 -20.33 -13.02 16.89
C ALA A 170 -21.12 -13.98 17.78
N GLU A 171 -20.70 -14.17 19.02
CA GLU A 171 -21.54 -14.71 20.08
C GLU A 171 -21.91 -13.61 21.08
N GLU A 172 -23.22 -13.47 21.15
CA GLU A 172 -24.03 -12.78 22.12
C GLU A 172 -24.00 -13.52 23.47
N SER A 173 -23.80 -12.84 24.58
CA SER A 173 -24.42 -13.24 25.86
C SER A 173 -24.33 -12.13 26.91
N GLU A 174 -25.50 -11.76 27.36
CA GLU A 174 -25.98 -11.36 28.70
C GLU A 174 -25.12 -10.44 29.58
#